data_328f6203c3b38bece4178d6b671eee5b
#
_entry.id   328f6203c3b38bece4178d6b671eee5b
#
_cell.length_a   1.000
_cell.length_b   1.000
_cell.length_c   1.000
_cell.angle_alpha   90.00
_cell.angle_beta   90.00
_cell.angle_gamma   90.00
#
_symmetry.space_group_name_H-M   'P 1'
#
loop_
_entity.id
_entity.type
_entity.pdbx_description
1 polymer ?
#
loop_
_entity_poly.entity_id
_entity_poly.type
_entity_poly.pdbx_seq_one_letter_code
_entity_poly.pdbx_strand_id
1 'polypeptide(L)'
;NKRRLSLMKIVLVSAIALIDRDGRVLLAQRPKGKPMEGLWEFPGGKVEAHETPELALLRELEEELGINTWESCLAPLTFASHTYETFHLVMPLFVCRKWKGIPHPRENQKLKWVTKQELRSYPMPAADIPLVPILYDWL
;
A
#
# COMPACT_ATOMS: atom_id res chain seq x y z
N ASN A 1 26.98 18.41 3.81
CA ASN A 1 27.76 18.40 2.59
C ASN A 1 26.85 18.20 1.38
N LYS A 2 27.04 19.02 0.36
CA LYS A 2 26.22 19.00 -0.85
C LYS A 2 26.19 17.64 -1.53
N ARG A 3 27.31 16.94 -1.58
CA ARG A 3 27.38 15.66 -2.26
C ARG A 3 26.52 14.61 -1.59
N ARG A 4 26.45 14.62 -0.26
CA ARG A 4 25.62 13.68 0.46
C ARG A 4 24.14 13.93 0.20
N LEU A 5 23.75 15.20 0.14
CA LEU A 5 22.35 15.55 -0.15
C LEU A 5 21.93 15.13 -1.54
N SER A 6 22.84 15.19 -2.53
CA SER A 6 22.53 14.82 -3.90
C SER A 6 22.44 13.31 -4.13
N LEU A 7 22.84 12.49 -3.14
CA LEU A 7 22.88 11.03 -3.29
C LEU A 7 21.69 10.31 -2.66
N MET A 8 20.75 11.04 -2.10
CA MET A 8 19.57 10.40 -1.52
C MET A 8 18.71 9.77 -2.61
N LYS A 9 18.53 8.45 -2.50
CA LYS A 9 17.72 7.69 -3.44
C LYS A 9 16.24 7.86 -3.11
N ILE A 10 15.45 8.11 -4.14
CA ILE A 10 13.99 8.12 -4.02
C ILE A 10 13.47 6.78 -4.47
N VAL A 11 12.63 6.16 -3.64
CA VAL A 11 11.98 4.88 -3.95
C VAL A 11 10.48 5.15 -4.10
N LEU A 12 9.95 4.80 -5.25
CA LEU A 12 8.53 4.95 -5.55
C LEU A 12 7.83 3.60 -5.33
N VAL A 13 6.84 3.61 -4.45
CA VAL A 13 6.03 2.43 -4.11
C VAL A 13 4.57 2.82 -4.26
N SER A 14 3.78 2.00 -4.92
CA SER A 14 2.33 2.22 -5.00
C SER A 14 1.62 1.42 -3.93
N ALA A 15 0.61 2.00 -3.30
CA ALA A 15 -0.22 1.34 -2.30
C ALA A 15 -1.69 1.52 -2.61
N ILE A 16 -2.51 0.60 -2.14
CA ILE A 16 -3.93 0.61 -2.45
C ILE A 16 -4.77 0.32 -1.21
N ALA A 17 -5.86 1.07 -1.06
CA ALA A 17 -6.93 0.76 -0.12
C ALA A 17 -8.07 0.11 -0.90
N LEU A 18 -8.17 -1.21 -0.81
CA LEU A 18 -9.32 -1.95 -1.34
C LEU A 18 -10.45 -1.79 -0.34
N ILE A 19 -11.60 -1.34 -0.81
CA ILE A 19 -12.74 -1.04 0.07
C ILE A 19 -13.91 -1.90 -0.36
N ASP A 20 -14.42 -2.72 0.57
CA ASP A 20 -15.53 -3.62 0.29
C ASP A 20 -16.87 -2.90 0.44
N ARG A 21 -17.97 -3.64 0.22
CA ARG A 21 -19.33 -3.08 0.29
C ARG A 21 -19.70 -2.54 1.66
N ASP A 22 -19.07 -3.06 2.70
CA ASP A 22 -19.34 -2.64 4.08
C ASP A 22 -18.42 -1.50 4.52
N GLY A 23 -17.60 -0.98 3.61
CA GLY A 23 -16.65 0.08 3.93
C GLY A 23 -15.42 -0.38 4.66
N ARG A 24 -15.14 -1.69 4.69
CA ARG A 24 -13.94 -2.23 5.30
C ARG A 24 -12.77 -2.15 4.34
N VAL A 25 -11.59 -2.00 4.88
CA VAL A 25 -10.34 -1.85 4.14
C VAL A 25 -9.48 -3.09 4.32
N LEU A 26 -8.86 -3.56 3.25
CA LEU A 26 -7.98 -4.73 3.32
C LEU A 26 -6.58 -4.31 3.75
N LEU A 27 -6.08 -4.94 4.81
CA LEU A 27 -4.70 -4.81 5.26
C LEU A 27 -3.99 -6.15 5.12
N ALA A 28 -2.69 -6.10 4.85
CA ALA A 28 -1.82 -7.26 4.75
C ALA A 28 -0.74 -7.17 5.82
N GLN A 29 -0.49 -8.29 6.52
CA GLN A 29 0.57 -8.35 7.52
C GLN A 29 1.84 -8.91 6.92
N ARG A 30 2.94 -8.22 7.13
CA ARG A 30 4.26 -8.68 6.70
C ARG A 30 4.60 -10.03 7.34
N PRO A 31 4.98 -11.04 6.53
CA PRO A 31 5.25 -12.37 7.07
C PRO A 31 6.56 -12.43 7.86
N LYS A 32 6.70 -13.48 8.64
CA LYS A 32 7.93 -13.78 9.37
C LYS A 32 9.13 -13.85 8.43
N GLY A 33 10.26 -13.32 8.89
CA GLY A 33 11.50 -13.36 8.13
C GLY A 33 11.66 -12.26 7.12
N LYS A 34 10.65 -11.43 6.94
CA LYS A 34 10.71 -10.25 6.05
C LYS A 34 10.95 -8.99 6.88
N PRO A 35 11.55 -7.95 6.28
CA PRO A 35 11.66 -6.67 6.98
C PRO A 35 10.31 -6.19 7.48
N MET A 36 10.28 -5.59 8.66
CA MET A 36 9.06 -5.08 9.30
C MET A 36 8.01 -6.16 9.56
N GLU A 37 8.48 -7.39 9.85
CA GLU A 37 7.55 -8.48 10.11
C GLU A 37 6.53 -8.13 11.20
N GLY A 38 5.30 -8.60 11.02
CA GLY A 38 4.21 -8.36 11.95
C GLY A 38 3.50 -7.03 11.79
N LEU A 39 4.07 -6.08 11.03
CA LEU A 39 3.39 -4.83 10.75
C LEU A 39 2.35 -5.01 9.65
N TRP A 40 1.25 -4.29 9.77
CA TRP A 40 0.18 -4.30 8.80
C TRP A 40 0.33 -3.12 7.85
N GLU A 41 0.02 -3.33 6.58
CA GLU A 41 0.21 -2.32 5.55
C GLU A 41 -0.88 -2.42 4.49
N PHE A 42 -1.01 -1.35 3.71
CA PHE A 42 -1.82 -1.38 2.51
C PHE A 42 -1.10 -2.22 1.46
N PRO A 43 -1.80 -3.12 0.76
CA PRO A 43 -1.17 -3.89 -0.32
C PRO A 43 -0.56 -2.98 -1.38
N GLY A 44 0.46 -3.47 -2.05
CA GLY A 44 1.14 -2.73 -3.11
C GLY A 44 2.58 -3.17 -3.25
N GLY A 45 3.38 -2.36 -3.91
CA GLY A 45 4.79 -2.67 -4.10
C GLY A 45 5.53 -1.64 -4.94
N LYS A 46 6.79 -1.90 -5.18
CA LYS A 46 7.65 -0.99 -5.93
C LYS A 46 7.17 -0.84 -7.37
N VAL A 47 7.25 0.40 -7.85
CA VAL A 47 7.01 0.71 -9.24
C VAL A 47 8.28 0.37 -10.04
N GLU A 48 8.14 -0.53 -11.01
CA GLU A 48 9.26 -0.96 -11.84
C GLU A 48 9.57 0.09 -12.91
N ALA A 49 10.75 -0.04 -13.53
CA ALA A 49 11.28 0.97 -14.45
C ALA A 49 10.34 1.36 -15.60
N HIS A 50 9.52 0.43 -16.06
CA HIS A 50 8.63 0.66 -17.20
C HIS A 50 7.16 0.75 -16.82
N GLU A 51 6.89 0.95 -15.54
CA GLU A 51 5.53 1.00 -15.05
C GLU A 51 5.14 2.38 -14.58
N THR A 52 3.85 2.69 -14.72
CA THR A 52 3.25 3.78 -13.96
C THR A 52 2.86 3.24 -12.58
N PRO A 53 2.59 4.12 -11.60
CA PRO A 53 2.09 3.66 -10.31
C PRO A 53 0.84 2.78 -10.42
N GLU A 54 -0.05 3.11 -11.35
CA GLU A 54 -1.27 2.34 -11.58
C GLU A 54 -0.97 0.94 -12.13
N LEU A 55 -0.09 0.84 -13.12
CA LEU A 55 0.28 -0.45 -13.69
C LEU A 55 0.98 -1.34 -12.65
N ALA A 56 1.81 -0.73 -11.80
CA ALA A 56 2.46 -1.46 -10.71
C ALA A 56 1.42 -2.08 -9.78
N LEU A 57 0.35 -1.33 -9.47
CA LEU A 57 -0.73 -1.85 -8.62
C LEU A 57 -1.47 -3.00 -9.27
N LEU A 58 -1.77 -2.89 -10.56
CA LEU A 58 -2.45 -3.98 -11.27
C LEU A 58 -1.62 -5.27 -11.20
N ARG A 59 -0.33 -5.16 -11.40
CA ARG A 59 0.59 -6.30 -11.33
C ARG A 59 0.68 -6.85 -9.91
N GLU A 60 0.91 -5.99 -8.91
CA GLU A 60 1.05 -6.40 -7.52
C GLU A 60 -0.22 -7.05 -6.97
N LEU A 61 -1.39 -6.54 -7.33
CA LEU A 61 -2.67 -7.12 -6.89
C LEU A 61 -2.83 -8.55 -7.42
N GLU A 62 -2.43 -8.81 -8.66
CA GLU A 62 -2.47 -10.15 -9.20
C GLU A 62 -1.45 -11.06 -8.49
N GLU A 63 -0.22 -10.59 -8.36
CA GLU A 63 0.86 -11.38 -7.76
C GLU A 63 0.61 -11.69 -6.28
N GLU A 64 0.19 -10.70 -5.51
CA GLU A 64 0.05 -10.83 -4.07
C GLU A 64 -1.29 -11.37 -3.62
N LEU A 65 -2.37 -11.01 -4.32
CA LEU A 65 -3.73 -11.26 -3.87
C LEU A 65 -4.58 -12.07 -4.85
N GLY A 66 -4.09 -12.32 -6.05
CA GLY A 66 -4.83 -13.08 -7.05
C GLY A 66 -6.08 -12.40 -7.57
N ILE A 67 -6.12 -11.07 -7.55
CA ILE A 67 -7.26 -10.33 -8.07
C ILE A 67 -6.85 -9.45 -9.25
N ASN A 68 -7.83 -9.06 -10.06
CA ASN A 68 -7.64 -8.20 -11.21
C ASN A 68 -8.56 -7.00 -11.12
N THR A 69 -8.07 -5.85 -11.56
CA THR A 69 -8.87 -4.65 -11.68
C THR A 69 -8.40 -3.84 -12.90
N TRP A 70 -8.90 -2.65 -13.06
CA TRP A 70 -8.62 -1.80 -14.21
C TRP A 70 -8.09 -0.46 -13.74
N GLU A 71 -7.26 0.19 -14.55
CA GLU A 71 -6.73 1.51 -14.21
C GLU A 71 -7.87 2.50 -13.89
N SER A 72 -8.97 2.42 -14.61
CA SER A 72 -10.12 3.31 -14.40
C SER A 72 -10.80 3.11 -13.05
N CYS A 73 -10.49 2.03 -12.36
CA CYS A 73 -11.03 1.77 -11.01
C CYS A 73 -10.10 2.24 -9.90
N LEU A 74 -8.92 2.78 -10.24
CA LEU A 74 -7.94 3.26 -9.28
C LEU A 74 -8.07 4.78 -9.18
N ALA A 75 -8.46 5.27 -8.01
CA ALA A 75 -8.57 6.71 -7.78
C ALA A 75 -7.47 7.15 -6.81
N PRO A 76 -6.60 8.10 -7.20
CA PRO A 76 -5.58 8.58 -6.28
C PRO A 76 -6.22 9.36 -5.13
N LEU A 77 -5.81 9.05 -3.91
CA LEU A 77 -6.32 9.74 -2.74
C LEU A 77 -5.30 10.70 -2.15
N THR A 78 -4.10 10.21 -1.89
CA THR A 78 -3.04 10.97 -1.24
C THR A 78 -1.70 10.28 -1.50
N PHE A 79 -0.65 10.76 -0.87
CA PHE A 79 0.62 10.05 -0.91
C PHE A 79 1.37 10.22 0.42
N ALA A 80 2.23 9.26 0.72
CA ALA A 80 3.16 9.34 1.83
C ALA A 80 4.52 9.79 1.30
N SER A 81 5.21 10.59 2.10
CA SER A 81 6.57 11.03 1.82
C SER A 81 7.34 10.85 3.11
N HIS A 82 8.27 9.91 3.14
CA HIS A 82 8.94 9.55 4.38
C HIS A 82 10.41 9.21 4.14
N THR A 83 11.28 9.77 4.94
CA THR A 83 12.70 9.50 4.87
C THR A 83 13.06 8.38 5.83
N TYR A 84 13.54 7.27 5.27
CA TYR A 84 14.15 6.21 6.03
C TYR A 84 15.67 6.43 6.06
N GLU A 85 16.38 5.57 6.77
CA GLU A 85 17.83 5.78 6.99
C GLU A 85 18.63 5.92 5.68
N THR A 86 18.32 5.08 4.68
CA THR A 86 19.11 5.03 3.44
C THR A 86 18.38 5.52 2.20
N PHE A 87 17.10 5.85 2.31
CA PHE A 87 16.33 6.28 1.14
C PHE A 87 15.13 7.12 1.56
N HIS A 88 14.56 7.81 0.58
CA HIS A 88 13.32 8.56 0.76
C HIS A 88 12.19 7.84 0.01
N LEU A 89 11.14 7.50 0.73
CA LEU A 89 9.99 6.80 0.16
C LEU A 89 8.94 7.82 -0.28
N VAL A 90 8.47 7.66 -1.52
CA VAL A 90 7.28 8.35 -2.02
C VAL A 90 6.26 7.27 -2.37
N MET A 91 5.11 7.29 -1.73
CA MET A 91 4.13 6.22 -1.85
C MET A 91 2.73 6.78 -2.07
N PRO A 92 2.28 6.87 -3.34
CA PRO A 92 0.89 7.21 -3.61
C PRO A 92 -0.03 6.12 -3.08
N LEU A 93 -1.15 6.54 -2.48
CA LEU A 93 -2.21 5.65 -2.04
C LEU A 93 -3.41 5.86 -2.94
N PHE A 94 -3.83 4.79 -3.58
CA PHE A 94 -5.04 4.76 -4.39
C PHE A 94 -6.16 4.07 -3.63
N VAL A 95 -7.39 4.38 -3.98
CA VAL A 95 -8.57 3.67 -3.47
C VAL A 95 -9.23 2.92 -4.61
N CYS A 96 -9.78 1.74 -4.32
CA CYS A 96 -10.41 0.90 -5.31
C CYS A 96 -11.58 0.15 -4.67
N ARG A 97 -12.76 0.24 -5.29
CA ARG A 97 -13.99 -0.42 -4.81
C ARG A 97 -14.46 -1.53 -5.72
N LYS A 98 -13.80 -1.73 -6.86
CA LYS A 98 -14.26 -2.70 -7.87
C LYS A 98 -13.09 -3.52 -8.40
N TRP A 99 -13.20 -4.82 -8.28
CA TRP A 99 -12.20 -5.76 -8.77
C TRP A 99 -12.85 -7.09 -9.06
N LYS A 100 -12.11 -7.96 -9.74
CA LYS A 100 -12.53 -9.32 -10.09
C LYS A 100 -11.73 -10.31 -9.24
N GLY A 101 -12.42 -11.27 -8.66
CA GLY A 101 -11.78 -12.29 -7.81
C GLY A 101 -11.92 -11.99 -6.33
N ILE A 102 -11.50 -12.92 -5.51
CA ILE A 102 -11.52 -12.80 -4.05
C ILE A 102 -10.08 -12.68 -3.57
N PRO A 103 -9.71 -11.58 -2.90
CA PRO A 103 -8.36 -11.45 -2.38
C PRO A 103 -7.98 -12.61 -1.48
N HIS A 104 -6.84 -13.21 -1.76
CA HIS A 104 -6.31 -14.31 -0.95
C HIS A 104 -4.79 -14.19 -0.88
N PRO A 105 -4.16 -14.65 0.22
CA PRO A 105 -2.72 -14.46 0.40
C PRO A 105 -1.94 -15.41 -0.51
N ARG A 106 -1.16 -14.86 -1.42
CA ARG A 106 -0.32 -15.63 -2.32
C ARG A 106 1.16 -15.58 -1.97
N GLU A 107 1.53 -14.78 -0.93
CA GLU A 107 2.91 -14.58 -0.52
C GLU A 107 3.10 -14.77 0.97
N ASN A 108 2.38 -15.72 1.56
CA ASN A 108 2.45 -16.07 2.99
C ASN A 108 2.09 -14.93 3.95
N GLN A 109 1.54 -13.83 3.44
CA GLN A 109 1.05 -12.74 4.27
C GLN A 109 -0.32 -13.10 4.85
N LYS A 110 -0.66 -12.49 5.97
CA LYS A 110 -2.03 -12.56 6.50
C LYS A 110 -2.82 -11.39 5.95
N LEU A 111 -4.10 -11.61 5.72
CA LEU A 111 -5.01 -10.57 5.24
C LEU A 111 -6.11 -10.36 6.27
N LYS A 112 -6.55 -9.10 6.38
CA LYS A 112 -7.69 -8.78 7.24
C LYS A 112 -8.47 -7.60 6.68
N TRP A 113 -9.79 -7.76 6.63
CA TRP A 113 -10.71 -6.68 6.34
C TRP A 113 -11.00 -5.97 7.64
N VAL A 114 -10.68 -4.68 7.71
CA VAL A 114 -10.82 -3.89 8.94
C VAL A 114 -11.80 -2.74 8.73
N THR A 115 -12.57 -2.44 9.77
CA THR A 115 -13.45 -1.28 9.74
C THR A 115 -12.61 -0.01 9.88
N LYS A 116 -13.18 1.13 9.50
CA LYS A 116 -12.45 2.39 9.64
C LYS A 116 -12.10 2.68 11.11
N GLN A 117 -12.94 2.26 12.04
CA GLN A 117 -12.66 2.42 13.47
C GLN A 117 -11.48 1.58 13.93
N GLU A 118 -11.28 0.41 13.33
CA GLU A 118 -10.18 -0.49 13.67
C GLU A 118 -8.85 -0.09 13.05
N LEU A 119 -8.85 0.72 11.99
CA LEU A 119 -7.62 1.07 11.27
C LEU A 119 -6.49 1.56 12.20
N ARG A 120 -6.82 2.36 13.19
CA ARG A 120 -5.83 2.93 14.11
C ARG A 120 -5.22 1.91 15.06
N SER A 121 -5.85 0.75 15.20
CA SER A 121 -5.40 -0.28 16.13
C SER A 121 -4.29 -1.17 15.57
N TYR A 122 -4.02 -1.07 14.29
CA TYR A 122 -3.05 -1.94 13.63
C TYR A 122 -1.69 -1.28 13.56
N PRO A 123 -0.62 -1.95 14.03
CA PRO A 123 0.73 -1.39 13.90
C PRO A 123 1.15 -1.38 12.44
N MET A 124 1.66 -0.26 11.97
CA MET A 124 2.01 -0.04 10.57
C MET A 124 3.42 0.49 10.42
N PRO A 125 4.06 0.30 9.25
CA PRO A 125 5.30 1.00 8.93
C PRO A 125 5.11 2.51 9.05
N ALA A 126 6.19 3.22 9.37
CA ALA A 126 6.14 4.66 9.60
C ALA A 126 5.50 5.43 8.44
N ALA A 127 5.75 5.02 7.20
CA ALA A 127 5.22 5.70 6.04
C ALA A 127 3.69 5.57 5.90
N ASP A 128 3.13 4.46 6.40
CA ASP A 128 1.68 4.19 6.28
C ASP A 128 0.87 4.96 7.34
N ILE A 129 1.46 5.22 8.50
CA ILE A 129 0.75 5.83 9.62
C ILE A 129 0.04 7.13 9.25
N PRO A 130 0.69 8.10 8.57
CA PRO A 130 0.01 9.35 8.21
C PRO A 130 -1.13 9.19 7.21
N LEU A 131 -1.21 8.07 6.51
CA LEU A 131 -2.28 7.82 5.53
C LEU A 131 -3.59 7.48 6.22
N VAL A 132 -3.53 6.92 7.43
CA VAL A 132 -4.70 6.44 8.14
C VAL A 132 -5.74 7.53 8.43
N PRO A 133 -5.38 8.69 9.02
CA PRO A 133 -6.38 9.72 9.25
C PRO A 133 -6.98 10.28 7.96
N ILE A 134 -6.21 10.36 6.89
CA ILE A 134 -6.71 10.84 5.60
C ILE A 134 -7.73 9.84 5.03
N LEU A 135 -7.40 8.57 5.06
CA LEU A 135 -8.31 7.52 4.60
C LEU A 135 -9.56 7.46 5.49
N TYR A 136 -9.39 7.61 6.80
CA TYR A 136 -10.51 7.61 7.75
C TYR A 136 -11.53 8.67 7.39
N ASP A 137 -11.07 9.89 7.12
CA ASP A 137 -11.98 10.99 6.76
C ASP A 137 -12.67 10.77 5.42
N TRP A 138 -12.02 10.05 4.52
CA TRP A 138 -12.56 9.76 3.21
C TRP A 138 -13.59 8.63 3.24
N LEU A 139 -13.43 7.68 4.14
CA LEU A 139 -14.40 6.59 4.33
C LEU A 139 -15.72 7.07 5.01
#